data_391ba29094448b6c5098a619ec4697ef
#
_entry.id   391ba29094448b6c5098a619ec4697ef
#
_cell.length_a   1.000
_cell.length_b   1.000
_cell.length_c   1.000
_cell.angle_alpha   90.00
_cell.angle_beta   90.00
_cell.angle_gamma   90.00
#
_symmetry.space_group_name_H-M   'P 1'
#
loop_
_entity.id
_entity.type
_entity.pdbx_description
1 polymer ?
#
loop_
_entity_poly.entity_id
_entity_poly.type
_entity_poly.pdbx_seq_one_letter_code
_entity_poly.pdbx_strand_id
1 'polypeptide(L)'
;MEKYLNEAIIGNKNVLATFTGKGELQRLYFPGRSIRQYIDFNHVGVKINDSALIYLHDDINNVYKQYYDIDTNILNTEITNTYFELKILQTDFIPVKENVLVRRYTLINENSIDLNIKFLIHQGILSDTNNFVGCTGIDNGMVQYAHDFMISTFSKEHKTLSHQIHGSWNNIKSGEIWDKDYIGMSNESSISYDMEVIKPGEKKQIDICVLLEPQPKNMTDFEAEIERIRKIDLNSE
;
A
#
# COMPACT_ATOMS: atom_id res chain seq x y z
N MET A 1 -9.36 -6.50 21.03
CA MET A 1 -7.97 -7.04 21.13
C MET A 1 -7.59 -7.93 19.95
N GLU A 2 -8.51 -8.29 19.06
CA GLU A 2 -8.23 -9.09 17.85
C GLU A 2 -7.54 -8.33 16.70
N LYS A 3 -7.52 -7.00 16.76
CA LYS A 3 -7.05 -6.10 15.69
C LYS A 3 -5.56 -6.22 15.33
N TYR A 4 -4.75 -6.94 16.11
CA TYR A 4 -3.30 -7.02 15.94
C TYR A 4 -2.76 -8.44 15.80
N LEU A 5 -3.61 -9.41 15.52
CA LEU A 5 -3.15 -10.77 15.27
C LEU A 5 -2.64 -10.89 13.83
N ASN A 6 -1.41 -11.39 13.69
CA ASN A 6 -0.89 -11.79 12.39
C ASN A 6 -1.56 -13.12 12.00
N GLU A 7 -2.47 -13.07 11.04
CA GLU A 7 -3.22 -14.25 10.60
C GLU A 7 -2.65 -14.83 9.31
N ALA A 8 -1.93 -14.02 8.52
CA ALA A 8 -1.26 -14.47 7.32
C ALA A 8 0.16 -13.90 7.22
N ILE A 9 1.05 -14.66 6.57
CA ILE A 9 2.47 -14.34 6.41
C ILE A 9 2.91 -14.71 5.00
N ILE A 10 3.56 -13.76 4.32
CA ILE A 10 4.23 -14.02 3.03
C ILE A 10 5.68 -13.54 3.11
N GLY A 11 6.54 -14.09 2.30
CA GLY A 11 7.94 -13.67 2.30
C GLY A 11 8.83 -14.45 1.35
N ASN A 12 10.04 -13.97 1.21
CA ASN A 12 11.16 -14.67 0.58
C ASN A 12 12.34 -14.75 1.55
N LYS A 13 13.55 -15.03 1.06
CA LYS A 13 14.74 -15.12 1.91
C LYS A 13 15.12 -13.82 2.62
N ASN A 14 14.65 -12.67 2.15
CA ASN A 14 15.04 -11.34 2.64
C ASN A 14 13.87 -10.57 3.26
N VAL A 15 12.69 -10.61 2.65
CA VAL A 15 11.53 -9.80 3.03
C VAL A 15 10.46 -10.68 3.65
N LEU A 16 9.85 -10.22 4.74
CA LEU A 16 8.72 -10.86 5.40
C LEU A 16 7.63 -9.82 5.65
N ALA A 17 6.42 -10.11 5.21
CA ALA A 17 5.23 -9.31 5.47
C ALA A 17 4.17 -10.11 6.23
N THR A 18 3.49 -9.46 7.18
CA THR A 18 2.41 -10.09 7.93
C THR A 18 1.13 -9.29 7.80
N PHE A 19 0.00 -9.98 7.80
CA PHE A 19 -1.32 -9.41 7.53
C PHE A 19 -2.35 -9.86 8.58
N THR A 20 -3.39 -9.03 8.76
CA THR A 20 -4.61 -9.44 9.45
C THR A 20 -5.43 -10.37 8.56
N GLY A 21 -6.41 -11.06 9.13
CA GLY A 21 -7.42 -11.84 8.36
C GLY A 21 -8.29 -11.01 7.42
N LYS A 22 -8.17 -9.69 7.48
CA LYS A 22 -8.83 -8.73 6.57
C LYS A 22 -7.90 -8.22 5.46
N GLY A 23 -6.63 -8.68 5.40
CA GLY A 23 -5.64 -8.27 4.40
C GLY A 23 -4.90 -6.96 4.70
N GLU A 24 -5.05 -6.41 5.91
CA GLU A 24 -4.29 -5.23 6.31
C GLU A 24 -2.82 -5.62 6.57
N LEU A 25 -1.89 -4.89 5.96
CA LEU A 25 -0.46 -5.06 6.19
C LEU A 25 -0.11 -4.57 7.61
N GLN A 26 0.28 -5.50 8.46
CA GLN A 26 0.62 -5.23 9.85
C GLN A 26 2.09 -4.93 10.06
N ARG A 27 2.96 -5.70 9.40
CA ARG A 27 4.40 -5.58 9.59
C ARG A 27 5.15 -5.92 8.31
N LEU A 28 6.26 -5.22 8.11
CA LEU A 28 7.21 -5.48 7.04
C LEU A 28 8.62 -5.54 7.64
N TYR A 29 9.30 -6.65 7.42
CA TYR A 29 10.66 -6.91 7.92
C TYR A 29 11.64 -7.06 6.77
N PHE A 30 12.84 -6.50 6.93
CA PHE A 30 13.96 -6.65 6.00
C PHE A 30 15.31 -6.39 6.70
N PRO A 31 16.39 -7.08 6.37
CA PRO A 31 16.43 -8.40 5.76
C PRO A 31 15.86 -9.45 6.74
N GLY A 32 15.31 -10.54 6.24
CA GLY A 32 14.53 -11.52 7.00
C GLY A 32 15.18 -12.13 8.25
N ARG A 33 16.47 -11.89 8.48
CA ARG A 33 17.19 -12.33 9.69
C ARG A 33 17.34 -11.25 10.77
N SER A 34 17.15 -9.99 10.46
CA SER A 34 17.05 -8.95 11.47
C SER A 34 15.57 -8.72 11.74
N ILE A 35 15.17 -8.90 12.97
CA ILE A 35 13.74 -8.77 13.38
C ILE A 35 13.30 -7.29 13.38
N ARG A 36 13.87 -6.46 12.52
CA ARG A 36 13.52 -5.05 12.44
C ARG A 36 12.29 -4.84 11.60
N GLN A 37 11.28 -4.22 12.20
CA GLN A 37 10.05 -3.79 11.55
C GLN A 37 10.22 -2.36 11.03
N TYR A 38 9.72 -2.10 9.81
CA TYR A 38 9.85 -0.80 9.16
C TYR A 38 8.53 -0.06 8.98
N ILE A 39 7.40 -0.75 8.97
CA ILE A 39 6.07 -0.16 8.84
C ILE A 39 5.36 -0.20 10.19
N ASP A 40 4.86 0.94 10.65
CA ASP A 40 4.01 1.05 11.83
C ASP A 40 2.56 0.73 11.48
N PHE A 41 2.07 1.32 10.40
CA PHE A 41 0.75 1.02 9.82
C PHE A 41 0.76 1.25 8.31
N ASN A 42 -0.14 0.57 7.61
CA ASN A 42 -0.40 0.77 6.18
C ASN A 42 -1.90 0.61 5.92
N HIS A 43 -2.63 1.71 6.05
CA HIS A 43 -4.06 1.76 5.81
C HIS A 43 -4.33 2.06 4.35
N VAL A 44 -5.16 1.23 3.73
CA VAL A 44 -5.62 1.41 2.36
C VAL A 44 -7.10 1.72 2.37
N GLY A 45 -7.51 2.65 1.55
CA GLY A 45 -8.91 3.05 1.44
C GLY A 45 -9.30 3.50 0.05
N VAL A 46 -10.58 3.62 -0.14
CA VAL A 46 -11.18 4.18 -1.35
C VAL A 46 -12.16 5.30 -0.99
N LYS A 47 -12.14 6.38 -1.76
CA LYS A 47 -13.21 7.36 -1.78
C LYS A 47 -14.05 7.11 -3.01
N ILE A 48 -15.35 6.93 -2.82
CA ILE A 48 -16.29 6.61 -3.88
C ILE A 48 -17.22 7.81 -4.07
N ASN A 49 -17.23 8.40 -5.28
CA ASN A 49 -17.97 9.61 -5.58
C ASN A 49 -17.68 10.71 -4.53
N ASP A 50 -18.69 11.26 -3.88
CA ASP A 50 -18.58 12.28 -2.84
C ASP A 50 -18.61 11.71 -1.41
N SER A 51 -18.40 10.41 -1.23
CA SER A 51 -18.37 9.77 0.10
C SER A 51 -17.17 10.24 0.93
N ALA A 52 -17.19 9.94 2.23
CA ALA A 52 -15.98 9.90 3.04
C ALA A 52 -15.09 8.73 2.62
N LEU A 53 -13.84 8.72 3.10
CA LEU A 53 -12.93 7.59 2.90
C LEU A 53 -13.47 6.32 3.55
N ILE A 54 -13.44 5.24 2.80
CA ILE A 54 -13.77 3.88 3.26
C ILE A 54 -12.46 3.12 3.39
N TYR A 55 -12.10 2.74 4.62
CA TYR A 55 -10.93 1.89 4.86
C TYR A 55 -11.25 0.45 4.43
N LEU A 56 -10.41 -0.13 3.58
CA LEU A 56 -10.63 -1.48 3.05
C LEU A 56 -10.66 -2.55 4.14
N HIS A 57 -9.90 -2.36 5.20
CA HIS A 57 -9.70 -3.38 6.22
C HIS A 57 -10.46 -3.10 7.54
N ASP A 58 -11.26 -2.04 7.62
CA ASP A 58 -11.95 -1.65 8.86
C ASP A 58 -13.32 -0.97 8.63
N ASP A 59 -14.02 -1.25 7.53
CA ASP A 59 -15.38 -0.75 7.30
C ASP A 59 -16.42 -1.78 7.74
N ILE A 60 -17.51 -1.29 8.38
CA ILE A 60 -18.59 -2.13 8.89
C ILE A 60 -19.38 -2.85 7.78
N ASN A 61 -19.38 -2.28 6.57
CA ASN A 61 -20.09 -2.85 5.42
C ASN A 61 -19.21 -3.84 4.63
N ASN A 62 -17.98 -4.08 5.06
CA ASN A 62 -17.08 -4.99 4.37
C ASN A 62 -17.20 -6.43 4.88
N VAL A 63 -17.29 -7.35 3.94
CA VAL A 63 -17.21 -8.80 4.17
C VAL A 63 -15.88 -9.29 3.59
N TYR A 64 -15.18 -10.16 4.33
CA TYR A 64 -13.83 -10.61 3.99
C TYR A 64 -13.77 -12.12 3.79
N LYS A 65 -12.93 -12.54 2.83
CA LYS A 65 -12.50 -13.92 2.66
C LYS A 65 -11.03 -13.94 2.29
N GLN A 66 -10.20 -14.62 3.09
CA GLN A 66 -8.75 -14.69 2.87
C GLN A 66 -8.30 -16.13 2.66
N TYR A 67 -7.37 -16.34 1.71
CA TYR A 67 -6.81 -17.66 1.39
C TYR A 67 -5.49 -17.52 0.63
N TYR A 68 -4.68 -18.57 0.67
CA TYR A 68 -3.50 -18.68 -0.20
C TYR A 68 -3.85 -19.41 -1.49
N ASP A 69 -3.18 -19.07 -2.58
CA ASP A 69 -3.18 -19.90 -3.77
C ASP A 69 -2.47 -21.23 -3.46
N ILE A 70 -2.98 -22.31 -4.05
CA ILE A 70 -2.45 -23.66 -3.81
C ILE A 70 -0.98 -23.73 -4.21
N ASP A 71 -0.13 -24.25 -3.31
CA ASP A 71 1.30 -24.45 -3.47
C ASP A 71 2.10 -23.16 -3.75
N THR A 72 1.57 -22.01 -3.36
CA THR A 72 2.23 -20.73 -3.55
C THR A 72 2.34 -19.94 -2.25
N ASN A 73 3.10 -18.83 -2.29
CA ASN A 73 3.20 -17.82 -1.24
C ASN A 73 2.40 -16.56 -1.64
N ILE A 74 1.31 -16.73 -2.36
CA ILE A 74 0.42 -15.66 -2.81
C ILE A 74 -0.81 -15.64 -1.90
N LEU A 75 -1.00 -14.51 -1.23
CA LEU A 75 -2.14 -14.29 -0.34
C LEU A 75 -3.22 -13.51 -1.06
N ASN A 76 -4.43 -14.06 -1.10
CA ASN A 76 -5.60 -13.39 -1.65
C ASN A 76 -6.55 -12.99 -0.54
N THR A 77 -7.09 -11.78 -0.62
CA THR A 77 -8.16 -11.28 0.24
C THR A 77 -9.27 -10.70 -0.63
N GLU A 78 -10.42 -11.34 -0.62
CA GLU A 78 -11.64 -10.80 -1.24
C GLU A 78 -12.33 -9.89 -0.23
N ILE A 79 -12.63 -8.66 -0.65
CA ILE A 79 -13.33 -7.65 0.15
C ILE A 79 -14.57 -7.24 -0.62
N THR A 80 -15.74 -7.39 -0.02
CA THR A 80 -16.99 -6.96 -0.63
C THR A 80 -17.63 -5.90 0.24
N ASN A 81 -17.69 -4.66 -0.24
CA ASN A 81 -18.44 -3.60 0.41
C ASN A 81 -19.90 -3.67 -0.03
N THR A 82 -20.77 -4.04 0.91
CA THR A 82 -22.19 -4.29 0.64
C THR A 82 -23.01 -3.02 0.45
N TYR A 83 -22.53 -1.86 0.90
CA TYR A 83 -23.22 -0.58 0.75
C TYR A 83 -23.02 0.02 -0.65
N PHE A 84 -21.79 -0.03 -1.17
CA PHE A 84 -21.48 0.48 -2.51
C PHE A 84 -21.53 -0.60 -3.60
N GLU A 85 -21.76 -1.87 -3.22
CA GLU A 85 -21.69 -3.03 -4.12
C GLU A 85 -20.37 -3.01 -4.92
N LEU A 86 -19.27 -2.72 -4.20
CA LEU A 86 -17.91 -2.73 -4.72
C LEU A 86 -17.19 -3.98 -4.23
N LYS A 87 -16.73 -4.82 -5.14
CA LYS A 87 -15.86 -5.95 -4.83
C LYS A 87 -14.40 -5.59 -5.11
N ILE A 88 -13.51 -5.93 -4.20
CA ILE A 88 -12.07 -5.73 -4.33
C ILE A 88 -11.38 -7.08 -4.13
N LEU A 89 -10.58 -7.46 -5.12
CA LEU A 89 -9.69 -8.60 -5.03
C LEU A 89 -8.29 -8.06 -4.73
N GLN A 90 -7.81 -8.28 -3.52
CA GLN A 90 -6.46 -7.94 -3.11
C GLN A 90 -5.60 -9.19 -3.18
N THR A 91 -4.48 -9.11 -3.90
CA THR A 91 -3.47 -10.17 -4.03
C THR A 91 -2.14 -9.63 -3.56
N ASP A 92 -1.61 -10.19 -2.48
CA ASP A 92 -0.32 -9.81 -1.90
C ASP A 92 0.71 -10.90 -2.17
N PHE A 93 1.90 -10.52 -2.67
CA PHE A 93 2.99 -11.45 -2.90
C PHE A 93 4.36 -10.76 -2.86
N ILE A 94 5.39 -11.55 -2.61
CA ILE A 94 6.80 -11.12 -2.66
C ILE A 94 7.50 -12.03 -3.66
N PRO A 95 7.96 -11.52 -4.81
CA PRO A 95 8.68 -12.30 -5.81
C PRO A 95 9.94 -12.94 -5.21
N VAL A 96 10.31 -14.14 -5.68
CA VAL A 96 11.40 -14.92 -5.10
C VAL A 96 12.75 -14.21 -5.16
N LYS A 97 12.98 -13.46 -6.25
CA LYS A 97 14.27 -12.79 -6.51
C LYS A 97 14.30 -11.31 -6.16
N GLU A 98 13.15 -10.71 -5.86
CA GLU A 98 13.03 -9.27 -5.64
C GLU A 98 12.72 -8.94 -4.18
N ASN A 99 13.25 -7.82 -3.70
CA ASN A 99 13.02 -7.34 -2.33
C ASN A 99 11.86 -6.34 -2.28
N VAL A 100 10.75 -6.68 -2.91
CA VAL A 100 9.58 -5.82 -3.03
C VAL A 100 8.31 -6.58 -2.65
N LEU A 101 7.48 -5.98 -1.81
CA LEU A 101 6.12 -6.43 -1.58
C LEU A 101 5.23 -5.86 -2.67
N VAL A 102 4.54 -6.71 -3.39
CA VAL A 102 3.53 -6.32 -4.38
C VAL A 102 2.15 -6.53 -3.79
N ARG A 103 1.33 -5.50 -3.84
CA ARG A 103 -0.06 -5.48 -3.39
C ARG A 103 -0.93 -5.09 -4.58
N ARG A 104 -1.55 -6.07 -5.19
CA ARG A 104 -2.44 -5.89 -6.34
C ARG A 104 -3.88 -5.73 -5.88
N TYR A 105 -4.54 -4.70 -6.34
CA TYR A 105 -5.96 -4.46 -6.07
C TYR A 105 -6.73 -4.41 -7.37
N THR A 106 -7.71 -5.31 -7.54
CA THR A 106 -8.67 -5.27 -8.64
C THR A 106 -10.02 -4.84 -8.08
N LEU A 107 -10.45 -3.65 -8.46
CA LEU A 107 -11.74 -3.06 -8.08
C LEU A 107 -12.78 -3.43 -9.13
N ILE A 108 -13.89 -4.00 -8.72
CA ILE A 108 -14.97 -4.48 -9.59
C ILE A 108 -16.26 -3.78 -9.15
N ASN A 109 -16.85 -3.00 -10.05
CA ASN A 109 -18.13 -2.36 -9.79
C ASN A 109 -19.27 -3.36 -10.03
N GLU A 110 -19.85 -3.87 -8.95
CA GLU A 110 -21.03 -4.73 -8.98
C GLU A 110 -22.34 -3.94 -8.85
N ASN A 111 -22.25 -2.59 -8.64
CA ASN A 111 -23.40 -1.70 -8.57
C ASN A 111 -23.99 -1.43 -9.96
N SER A 112 -25.21 -0.90 -9.99
CA SER A 112 -25.92 -0.50 -11.21
C SER A 112 -25.59 0.92 -11.69
N ILE A 113 -24.78 1.68 -10.94
CA ILE A 113 -24.36 3.05 -11.27
C ILE A 113 -22.85 3.13 -11.47
N ASP A 114 -22.42 4.18 -12.13
CA ASP A 114 -21.00 4.52 -12.28
C ASP A 114 -20.38 4.88 -10.92
N LEU A 115 -19.21 4.34 -10.62
CA LEU A 115 -18.44 4.65 -9.43
C LEU A 115 -17.15 5.40 -9.82
N ASN A 116 -17.03 6.67 -9.40
CA ASN A 116 -15.78 7.43 -9.50
C ASN A 116 -14.94 7.15 -8.25
N ILE A 117 -13.75 6.56 -8.42
CA ILE A 117 -12.96 6.03 -7.30
C ILE A 117 -11.59 6.70 -7.22
N LYS A 118 -11.29 7.28 -6.05
CA LYS A 118 -9.92 7.58 -5.62
C LYS A 118 -9.42 6.44 -4.72
N PHE A 119 -8.24 5.91 -5.04
CA PHE A 119 -7.53 4.92 -4.22
C PHE A 119 -6.50 5.64 -3.36
N LEU A 120 -6.48 5.36 -2.06
CA LEU A 120 -5.65 6.08 -1.09
C LEU A 120 -4.84 5.09 -0.24
N ILE A 121 -3.60 5.47 0.05
CA ILE A 121 -2.73 4.77 1.00
C ILE A 121 -2.27 5.78 2.04
N HIS A 122 -2.41 5.42 3.32
CA HIS A 122 -1.89 6.15 4.46
C HIS A 122 -0.92 5.24 5.22
N GLN A 123 0.33 5.64 5.28
CA GLN A 123 1.41 4.80 5.80
C GLN A 123 2.22 5.53 6.86
N GLY A 124 2.49 4.81 7.95
CA GLY A 124 3.47 5.19 8.96
C GLY A 124 4.69 4.29 8.91
N ILE A 125 5.87 4.87 9.10
CA ILE A 125 7.14 4.13 9.18
C ILE A 125 7.71 4.17 10.61
N LEU A 126 8.45 3.13 10.99
CA LEU A 126 9.15 3.03 12.25
C LEU A 126 10.62 3.38 12.07
N SER A 127 11.09 4.37 12.82
CA SER A 127 12.51 4.69 12.94
C SER A 127 12.96 4.50 14.38
N ASP A 128 14.01 3.71 14.58
CA ASP A 128 14.55 3.42 15.92
C ASP A 128 15.21 4.63 16.60
N THR A 129 15.48 5.68 15.85
CA THR A 129 16.34 6.77 16.30
C THR A 129 15.58 8.04 16.67
N ASN A 130 14.26 8.09 16.59
CA ASN A 130 13.45 9.32 16.72
C ASN A 130 13.99 10.48 15.86
N ASN A 131 14.76 10.15 14.82
CA ASN A 131 15.44 11.10 13.98
C ASN A 131 14.53 11.59 12.87
N PHE A 132 15.03 12.59 12.17
CA PHE A 132 14.34 13.16 11.03
C PHE A 132 13.91 12.09 10.03
N VAL A 133 12.62 12.06 9.77
CA VAL A 133 12.03 11.31 8.70
C VAL A 133 11.61 12.30 7.64
N GLY A 134 12.20 12.17 6.46
CA GLY A 134 11.80 12.93 5.30
C GLY A 134 10.83 12.12 4.44
N CYS A 135 10.12 12.82 3.61
CA CYS A 135 9.36 12.20 2.54
C CYS A 135 9.35 13.14 1.34
N THR A 136 9.37 12.56 0.17
CA THR A 136 9.22 13.28 -1.09
C THR A 136 8.28 12.50 -2.02
N GLY A 137 7.49 13.25 -2.79
CA GLY A 137 6.69 12.67 -3.86
C GLY A 137 7.54 12.32 -5.07
N ILE A 138 7.14 11.26 -5.75
CA ILE A 138 7.63 10.88 -7.07
C ILE A 138 6.43 10.70 -8.01
N ASP A 139 6.66 10.67 -9.33
CA ASP A 139 5.61 10.62 -10.36
C ASP A 139 4.49 9.62 -10.09
N ASN A 140 4.80 8.50 -9.47
CA ASN A 140 3.91 7.37 -9.26
C ASN A 140 3.83 6.89 -7.81
N GLY A 141 4.35 7.65 -6.85
CA GLY A 141 4.38 7.25 -5.45
C GLY A 141 5.04 8.27 -4.53
N MET A 142 5.61 7.74 -3.47
CA MET A 142 6.37 8.51 -2.48
C MET A 142 7.58 7.74 -2.00
N VAL A 143 8.60 8.44 -1.58
CA VAL A 143 9.76 7.92 -0.86
C VAL A 143 9.77 8.50 0.54
N GLN A 144 9.74 7.64 1.54
CA GLN A 144 9.99 7.99 2.94
C GLN A 144 11.41 7.56 3.29
N TYR A 145 12.17 8.42 3.92
CA TYR A 145 13.56 8.15 4.27
C TYR A 145 13.87 8.55 5.71
N ALA A 146 14.57 7.68 6.40
CA ALA A 146 15.18 7.89 7.70
C ALA A 146 16.71 7.85 7.55
N HIS A 147 17.41 8.02 8.67
CA HIS A 147 18.87 8.02 8.66
C HIS A 147 19.49 6.74 8.05
N ASP A 148 18.86 5.61 8.22
CA ASP A 148 19.41 4.29 7.96
C ASP A 148 18.60 3.41 7.01
N PHE A 149 17.50 3.94 6.43
CA PHE A 149 16.73 3.23 5.41
C PHE A 149 15.92 4.18 4.53
N MET A 150 15.53 3.68 3.37
CA MET A 150 14.50 4.27 2.51
C MET A 150 13.41 3.25 2.25
N ILE A 151 12.18 3.73 2.20
CA ILE A 151 11.03 2.95 1.80
C ILE A 151 10.25 3.72 0.75
N SER A 152 9.92 3.07 -0.35
CA SER A 152 9.06 3.65 -1.39
C SER A 152 7.78 2.87 -1.50
N THR A 153 6.68 3.59 -1.55
CA THR A 153 5.36 3.05 -1.88
C THR A 153 4.92 3.71 -3.17
N PHE A 154 4.75 2.91 -4.22
CA PHE A 154 4.51 3.43 -5.57
C PHE A 154 3.63 2.48 -6.38
N SER A 155 2.91 3.03 -7.36
CA SER A 155 2.22 2.24 -8.37
C SER A 155 3.15 1.91 -9.54
N LYS A 156 3.02 0.72 -10.11
CA LYS A 156 3.74 0.36 -11.34
C LYS A 156 3.31 1.19 -12.54
N GLU A 157 2.02 1.46 -12.68
CA GLU A 157 1.42 2.00 -13.89
C GLU A 157 0.76 3.36 -13.69
N HIS A 158 0.18 3.60 -12.51
CA HIS A 158 -0.58 4.81 -12.24
C HIS A 158 0.33 5.93 -11.71
N LYS A 159 0.10 7.14 -12.22
CA LYS A 159 0.68 8.35 -11.62
C LYS A 159 -0.07 8.72 -10.35
N THR A 160 0.63 9.31 -9.40
CA THR A 160 -0.01 9.89 -8.22
C THR A 160 -0.92 11.04 -8.62
N LEU A 161 -2.09 11.09 -7.99
CA LEU A 161 -2.97 12.27 -8.04
C LEU A 161 -2.45 13.34 -7.06
N SER A 162 -2.10 12.92 -5.85
CA SER A 162 -1.54 13.78 -4.82
C SER A 162 -0.79 12.96 -3.77
N HIS A 163 0.14 13.62 -3.07
CA HIS A 163 0.82 13.06 -1.91
C HIS A 163 0.85 14.08 -0.77
N GLN A 164 0.81 13.62 0.48
CA GLN A 164 0.89 14.49 1.65
C GLN A 164 1.69 13.83 2.76
N ILE A 165 2.60 14.60 3.31
CA ILE A 165 3.43 14.22 4.43
C ILE A 165 3.06 15.11 5.60
N HIS A 166 3.01 14.54 6.80
CA HIS A 166 2.69 15.21 8.04
C HIS A 166 1.29 15.83 8.09
N GLY A 167 0.53 15.47 9.09
CA GLY A 167 -0.84 15.96 9.30
C GLY A 167 -1.86 15.36 8.34
N SER A 168 -1.52 14.31 7.60
CA SER A 168 -2.44 13.63 6.69
C SER A 168 -3.62 12.96 7.42
N TRP A 169 -3.48 12.59 8.69
CA TRP A 169 -4.57 12.07 9.52
C TRP A 169 -5.82 12.96 9.54
N ASN A 170 -5.65 14.26 9.50
CA ASN A 170 -6.77 15.19 9.53
C ASN A 170 -7.51 15.25 8.19
N ASN A 171 -6.80 14.99 7.10
CA ASN A 171 -7.31 15.13 5.74
C ASN A 171 -7.74 13.80 5.13
N ILE A 172 -7.05 12.71 5.46
CA ILE A 172 -7.29 11.40 4.86
C ILE A 172 -8.74 10.93 5.02
N LYS A 173 -9.39 11.25 6.13
CA LYS A 173 -10.78 10.85 6.40
C LYS A 173 -11.79 11.42 5.39
N SER A 174 -11.51 12.60 4.83
CA SER A 174 -12.31 13.18 3.75
C SER A 174 -11.93 12.65 2.38
N GLY A 175 -10.82 11.89 2.29
CA GLY A 175 -10.24 11.45 1.03
C GLY A 175 -9.57 12.58 0.25
N GLU A 176 -9.28 13.70 0.90
CA GLU A 176 -8.55 14.82 0.32
C GLU A 176 -7.11 14.80 0.85
N ILE A 177 -6.17 14.87 -0.08
CA ILE A 177 -4.73 14.92 0.22
C ILE A 177 -4.17 16.14 -0.50
N TRP A 178 -3.31 16.88 0.19
CA TRP A 178 -2.69 18.07 -0.35
C TRP A 178 -1.22 17.79 -0.66
N ASP A 179 -0.78 18.15 -1.86
CA ASP A 179 0.61 17.99 -2.25
C ASP A 179 1.52 18.77 -1.31
N LYS A 180 2.33 18.04 -0.57
CA LYS A 180 3.22 18.62 0.41
C LYS A 180 4.37 17.69 0.76
N ASP A 181 5.57 18.08 0.36
CA ASP A 181 6.81 17.50 0.86
C ASP A 181 7.12 18.00 2.25
N TYR A 182 7.77 17.14 3.03
CA TYR A 182 8.16 17.47 4.39
C TYR A 182 9.47 16.79 4.77
N ILE A 183 10.31 17.52 5.50
CA ILE A 183 11.49 17.00 6.16
C ILE A 183 11.42 17.38 7.62
N GLY A 184 11.30 16.40 8.52
CA GLY A 184 11.20 16.66 9.96
C GLY A 184 10.80 15.44 10.76
N MET A 185 10.16 15.66 11.88
CA MET A 185 9.79 14.61 12.84
C MET A 185 8.42 13.97 12.52
N SER A 186 8.11 13.75 11.27
CA SER A 186 6.91 13.03 10.86
C SER A 186 7.27 11.65 10.33
N ASN A 187 6.57 10.63 10.78
CA ASN A 187 6.70 9.26 10.31
C ASN A 187 5.51 8.84 9.43
N GLU A 188 4.54 9.71 9.20
CA GLU A 188 3.35 9.41 8.41
C GLU A 188 3.34 10.12 7.05
N SER A 189 2.74 9.47 6.07
CA SER A 189 2.51 10.01 4.75
C SER A 189 1.30 9.37 4.07
N SER A 190 0.74 10.05 3.10
CA SER A 190 -0.38 9.55 2.31
C SER A 190 -0.18 9.84 0.83
N ILE A 191 -0.64 8.93 0.00
CA ILE A 191 -0.71 9.09 -1.45
C ILE A 191 -2.09 8.71 -1.95
N SER A 192 -2.48 9.30 -3.08
CA SER A 192 -3.72 8.97 -3.76
C SER A 192 -3.51 8.74 -5.25
N TYR A 193 -4.37 7.92 -5.82
CA TYR A 193 -4.43 7.60 -7.24
C TYR A 193 -5.86 7.78 -7.74
N ASP A 194 -6.00 8.32 -8.93
CA ASP A 194 -7.29 8.39 -9.60
C ASP A 194 -7.53 7.08 -10.36
N MET A 195 -8.54 6.33 -9.92
CA MET A 195 -8.99 5.14 -10.64
C MET A 195 -10.03 5.48 -11.70
N GLU A 196 -10.35 6.77 -11.85
CA GLU A 196 -11.39 7.25 -12.76
C GLU A 196 -12.76 6.57 -12.53
N VAL A 197 -13.65 6.68 -13.48
CA VAL A 197 -14.98 6.07 -13.44
C VAL A 197 -14.88 4.58 -13.77
N ILE A 198 -15.47 3.74 -12.94
CA ILE A 198 -15.68 2.30 -13.18
C ILE A 198 -17.16 2.09 -13.41
N LYS A 199 -17.54 1.70 -14.63
CA LYS A 199 -18.94 1.44 -15.00
C LYS A 199 -19.45 0.14 -14.41
N PRO A 200 -20.79 -0.07 -14.34
CA PRO A 200 -21.37 -1.33 -13.92
C PRO A 200 -20.77 -2.54 -14.64
N GLY A 201 -20.30 -3.52 -13.88
CA GLY A 201 -19.64 -4.73 -14.39
C GLY A 201 -18.19 -4.55 -14.86
N GLU A 202 -17.66 -3.34 -14.92
CA GLU A 202 -16.25 -3.09 -15.25
C GLU A 202 -15.35 -3.32 -14.05
N LYS A 203 -14.06 -3.55 -14.36
CA LYS A 203 -13.00 -3.66 -13.37
C LYS A 203 -11.80 -2.80 -13.72
N LYS A 204 -11.13 -2.28 -12.70
CA LYS A 204 -9.83 -1.61 -12.82
C LYS A 204 -8.85 -2.19 -11.81
N GLN A 205 -7.58 -2.17 -12.16
CA GLN A 205 -6.51 -2.74 -11.35
C GLN A 205 -5.46 -1.67 -11.05
N ILE A 206 -4.88 -1.75 -9.85
CA ILE A 206 -3.69 -1.01 -9.46
C ILE A 206 -2.73 -1.94 -8.73
N ASP A 207 -1.47 -1.94 -9.15
CA ASP A 207 -0.38 -2.65 -8.48
C ASP A 207 0.43 -1.66 -7.64
N ILE A 208 0.41 -1.84 -6.34
CA ILE A 208 1.19 -1.06 -5.38
C ILE A 208 2.41 -1.87 -4.96
N CYS A 209 3.58 -1.31 -5.18
CA CYS A 209 4.85 -1.87 -4.75
C CYS A 209 5.33 -1.16 -3.49
N VAL A 210 5.79 -1.93 -2.51
CA VAL A 210 6.49 -1.41 -1.32
C VAL A 210 7.92 -1.93 -1.37
N LEU A 211 8.85 -1.05 -1.73
CA LEU A 211 10.28 -1.33 -1.84
C LEU A 211 10.99 -0.77 -0.61
N LEU A 212 11.78 -1.60 0.04
CA LEU A 212 12.57 -1.23 1.20
C LEU A 212 14.05 -1.43 0.92
N GLU A 213 14.86 -0.40 1.16
CA GLU A 213 16.32 -0.46 1.06
C GLU A 213 16.95 -0.03 2.39
N PRO A 214 17.46 -0.98 3.18
CA PRO A 214 18.24 -0.66 4.36
C PRO A 214 19.62 -0.15 3.93
N GLN A 215 20.06 0.95 4.54
CA GLN A 215 21.35 1.60 4.26
C GLN A 215 21.50 2.03 2.78
N PRO A 216 20.58 2.81 2.23
CA PRO A 216 20.67 3.28 0.87
C PRO A 216 21.93 4.15 0.68
N LYS A 217 22.56 4.05 -0.47
CA LYS A 217 23.75 4.86 -0.78
C LYS A 217 23.37 6.31 -1.02
N ASN A 218 22.34 6.54 -1.81
CA ASN A 218 21.80 7.88 -2.11
C ASN A 218 20.40 7.74 -2.75
N MET A 219 19.71 8.86 -2.89
CA MET A 219 18.37 8.89 -3.48
C MET A 219 18.36 8.47 -4.95
N THR A 220 19.33 8.88 -5.74
CA THR A 220 19.41 8.56 -7.17
C THR A 220 19.50 7.07 -7.43
N ASP A 221 20.32 6.35 -6.66
CA ASP A 221 20.42 4.88 -6.77
C ASP A 221 19.10 4.20 -6.39
N PHE A 222 18.40 4.74 -5.38
CA PHE A 222 17.11 4.21 -4.96
C PHE A 222 16.00 4.47 -5.99
N GLU A 223 15.95 5.65 -6.59
CA GLU A 223 15.06 5.97 -7.71
C GLU A 223 15.32 5.08 -8.93
N ALA A 224 16.58 4.79 -9.23
CA ALA A 224 16.93 3.87 -10.31
C ALA A 224 16.41 2.45 -10.03
N GLU A 225 16.44 2.01 -8.78
CA GLU A 225 15.88 0.72 -8.38
C GLU A 225 14.34 0.70 -8.48
N ILE A 226 13.66 1.78 -8.08
CA ILE A 226 12.22 1.93 -8.28
C ILE A 226 11.87 1.79 -9.78
N GLU A 227 12.62 2.49 -10.65
CA GLU A 227 12.40 2.42 -12.10
C GLU A 227 12.72 1.04 -12.68
N ARG A 228 13.66 0.30 -12.10
CA ARG A 228 13.93 -1.08 -12.47
C ARG A 228 12.74 -1.98 -12.14
N ILE A 229 12.22 -1.89 -10.89
CA ILE A 229 11.07 -2.69 -10.44
C ILE A 229 9.82 -2.38 -11.26
N ARG A 230 9.60 -1.13 -11.65
CA ARG A 230 8.46 -0.76 -12.52
C ARG A 230 8.47 -1.48 -13.86
N LYS A 231 9.64 -1.76 -14.42
CA LYS A 231 9.82 -2.31 -15.78
C LYS A 231 9.79 -3.84 -15.85
N ILE A 232 10.08 -4.52 -14.76
CA ILE A 232 10.10 -5.99 -14.75
C ILE A 232 8.69 -6.56 -14.63
N ASP A 233 8.49 -7.75 -15.21
CA ASP A 233 7.26 -8.52 -15.00
C ASP A 233 7.34 -9.26 -13.67
N LEU A 234 6.59 -8.79 -12.68
CA LEU A 234 6.54 -9.39 -11.35
C LEU A 234 5.66 -10.64 -11.28
N ASN A 235 4.92 -10.99 -12.36
CA ASN A 235 4.06 -12.19 -12.40
C ASN A 235 4.82 -13.44 -12.83
N SER A 236 6.01 -13.28 -13.40
CA SER A 236 6.77 -14.38 -14.01
C SER A 236 7.74 -15.09 -13.06
N GLU A 237 7.73 -14.72 -11.77
CA GLU A 237 8.70 -15.23 -10.78
C GLU A 237 8.08 -15.97 -9.60
#